data_25ac226d74f0150af32e96f506878a8c
#
_entry.id   25ac226d74f0150af32e96f506878a8c
#
_cell.length_a   1.000
_cell.length_b   1.000
_cell.length_c   1.000
_cell.angle_alpha   90.00
_cell.angle_beta   90.00
_cell.angle_gamma   90.00
#
_symmetry.space_group_name_H-M   'P 1'
#
loop_
_entity.id
_entity.type
_entity.pdbx_description
1 polymer ?
#
loop_
_entity_poly.entity_id
_entity_poly.type
_entity_poly.pdbx_seq_one_letter_code
_entity_poly.pdbx_strand_id
1 'polypeptide(L)'
;MIWEKFWSIIDRVRAKADMQDEASVKQFLYTELINLPQDELLGFDCAWQSYRNKANFPKMVAAACIINDGSSDDRFTDFRNWLIMQGYDAYRQALIDPDNLAALNIPFRDTEWMGCGNVAWYAYAGQQLHTYFEKEEIAAKLFRKYPALLKSSADLHQAIMQEQLAPHRAQETEWERQMLRTEVKHYIEVSGLAYSYNEFYAQNTPDKVAWETLQSDLFSNLPQIKAERMPQDFSVVLPKLWRKRQAWDAERTKRPRYRGEER
;
A
#
# COMPACT_ATOMS: atom_id res chain seq x y z
N MET A 1 17.77 -3.66 -2.62
CA MET A 1 17.59 -2.57 -1.61
C MET A 1 17.97 -3.09 -0.25
N ILE A 2 18.74 -2.37 0.55
CA ILE A 2 19.07 -2.72 1.93
C ILE A 2 17.91 -2.41 2.87
N TRP A 3 17.86 -3.09 4.02
CA TRP A 3 16.74 -2.99 4.96
C TRP A 3 16.53 -1.57 5.53
N GLU A 4 17.60 -0.85 5.85
CA GLU A 4 17.53 0.52 6.38
C GLU A 4 16.86 1.48 5.38
N LYS A 5 17.20 1.37 4.10
CA LYS A 5 16.63 2.22 3.07
C LYS A 5 15.14 1.95 2.89
N PHE A 6 14.74 0.68 2.88
CA PHE A 6 13.33 0.30 2.80
C PHE A 6 12.51 0.93 3.93
N TRP A 7 12.94 0.70 5.17
CA TRP A 7 12.21 1.21 6.33
C TRP A 7 12.29 2.74 6.46
N SER A 8 13.37 3.36 6.00
CA SER A 8 13.43 4.84 5.95
C SER A 8 12.42 5.45 4.99
N ILE A 9 12.09 4.77 3.88
CA ILE A 9 11.00 5.18 2.99
C ILE A 9 9.66 5.07 3.74
N ILE A 10 9.39 3.94 4.38
CA ILE A 10 8.18 3.74 5.17
C ILE A 10 8.04 4.83 6.25
N ASP A 11 9.11 5.14 6.99
CA ASP A 11 9.09 6.15 8.05
C ASP A 11 8.82 7.57 7.51
N ARG A 12 9.36 7.92 6.33
CA ARG A 12 9.05 9.21 5.69
C ARG A 12 7.58 9.32 5.27
N VAL A 13 6.99 8.23 4.78
CA VAL A 13 5.55 8.18 4.47
C VAL A 13 4.74 8.35 5.74
N ARG A 14 5.04 7.60 6.80
CA ARG A 14 4.35 7.66 8.09
C ARG A 14 4.39 9.03 8.74
N ALA A 15 5.47 9.78 8.54
CA ALA A 15 5.61 11.14 9.05
C ALA A 15 4.71 12.17 8.36
N LYS A 16 4.19 11.86 7.16
CA LYS A 16 3.44 12.80 6.31
C LYS A 16 1.98 12.38 6.10
N ALA A 17 1.72 11.08 6.03
CA ALA A 17 0.42 10.52 5.70
C ALA A 17 -0.52 10.46 6.92
N ASP A 18 -1.82 10.54 6.65
CA ASP A 18 -2.82 10.09 7.62
C ASP A 18 -2.82 8.55 7.64
N MET A 19 -2.27 7.99 8.71
CA MET A 19 -2.13 6.55 8.89
C MET A 19 -3.46 5.82 9.20
N GLN A 20 -4.58 6.51 9.19
CA GLN A 20 -5.93 5.94 9.26
C GLN A 20 -6.62 5.92 7.89
N ASP A 21 -5.99 6.48 6.86
CA ASP A 21 -6.50 6.55 5.50
C ASP A 21 -5.52 5.92 4.50
N GLU A 22 -5.90 4.77 3.93
CA GLU A 22 -5.09 4.09 2.91
C GLU A 22 -4.80 4.98 1.69
N ALA A 23 -5.74 5.83 1.28
CA ALA A 23 -5.56 6.69 0.12
C ALA A 23 -4.44 7.72 0.36
N SER A 24 -4.42 8.32 1.56
CA SER A 24 -3.33 9.21 1.99
C SER A 24 -1.98 8.48 1.98
N VAL A 25 -1.92 7.28 2.56
CA VAL A 25 -0.69 6.48 2.61
C VAL A 25 -0.20 6.12 1.22
N LYS A 26 -1.07 5.66 0.33
CA LYS A 26 -0.72 5.35 -1.07
C LYS A 26 -0.15 6.56 -1.81
N GLN A 27 -0.76 7.73 -1.63
CA GLN A 27 -0.30 8.97 -2.27
C GLN A 27 1.12 9.33 -1.84
N PHE A 28 1.40 9.33 -0.53
CA PHE A 28 2.74 9.64 -0.03
C PHE A 28 3.76 8.55 -0.39
N LEU A 29 3.38 7.28 -0.36
CA LEU A 29 4.24 6.18 -0.79
C LEU A 29 4.59 6.30 -2.28
N TYR A 30 3.62 6.58 -3.13
CA TYR A 30 3.86 6.86 -4.55
C TYR A 30 4.84 8.02 -4.75
N THR A 31 4.66 9.12 -4.01
CA THR A 31 5.53 10.30 -4.09
C THR A 31 6.99 9.97 -3.72
N GLU A 32 7.20 9.10 -2.75
CA GLU A 32 8.55 8.63 -2.38
C GLU A 32 9.13 7.68 -3.45
N LEU A 33 8.31 6.83 -4.06
CA LEU A 33 8.77 5.81 -4.99
C LEU A 33 8.98 6.31 -6.42
N ILE A 34 8.18 7.25 -6.90
CA ILE A 34 8.23 7.73 -8.29
C ILE A 34 9.58 8.36 -8.67
N ASN A 35 10.32 8.85 -7.68
CA ASN A 35 11.61 9.48 -7.86
C ASN A 35 12.79 8.51 -7.69
N LEU A 36 12.54 7.23 -7.39
CA LEU A 36 13.60 6.24 -7.28
C LEU A 36 14.09 5.80 -8.68
N PRO A 37 15.39 5.52 -8.85
CA PRO A 37 15.86 4.75 -10.00
C PRO A 37 15.10 3.42 -10.13
N GLN A 38 14.95 2.92 -11.35
CA GLN A 38 14.14 1.72 -11.61
C GLN A 38 14.65 0.47 -10.89
N ASP A 39 15.95 0.30 -10.76
CA ASP A 39 16.56 -0.78 -10.00
C ASP A 39 16.28 -0.69 -8.50
N GLU A 40 16.25 0.52 -7.96
CA GLU A 40 15.87 0.75 -6.55
C GLU A 40 14.36 0.55 -6.33
N LEU A 41 13.55 0.94 -7.29
CA LEU A 41 12.11 0.71 -7.26
C LEU A 41 11.80 -0.79 -7.27
N LEU A 42 12.44 -1.56 -8.14
CA LEU A 42 12.37 -3.02 -8.15
C LEU A 42 12.86 -3.61 -6.81
N GLY A 43 13.98 -3.09 -6.30
CA GLY A 43 14.50 -3.49 -4.99
C GLY A 43 13.54 -3.22 -3.83
N PHE A 44 12.78 -2.12 -3.91
CA PHE A 44 11.72 -1.82 -2.94
C PHE A 44 10.57 -2.83 -3.01
N ASP A 45 10.09 -3.15 -4.22
CA ASP A 45 9.02 -4.12 -4.41
C ASP A 45 9.44 -5.53 -3.94
N CYS A 46 10.66 -5.96 -4.28
CA CYS A 46 11.22 -7.21 -3.79
C CYS A 46 11.29 -7.26 -2.25
N ALA A 47 11.71 -6.17 -1.61
CA ALA A 47 11.74 -6.07 -0.16
C ALA A 47 10.32 -6.11 0.43
N TRP A 48 9.37 -5.36 -0.16
CA TRP A 48 7.96 -5.38 0.26
C TRP A 48 7.37 -6.78 0.24
N GLN A 49 7.54 -7.50 -0.87
CA GLN A 49 7.06 -8.87 -0.99
C GLN A 49 7.73 -9.81 0.01
N SER A 50 9.03 -9.63 0.26
CA SER A 50 9.76 -10.43 1.24
C SER A 50 9.23 -10.22 2.66
N TYR A 51 9.02 -8.96 3.09
CA TYR A 51 8.42 -8.67 4.39
C TYR A 51 6.98 -9.18 4.48
N ARG A 52 6.17 -8.99 3.45
CA ARG A 52 4.81 -9.53 3.40
C ARG A 52 4.79 -11.05 3.57
N ASN A 53 5.70 -11.77 2.90
CA ASN A 53 5.82 -13.22 3.01
C ASN A 53 6.37 -13.66 4.37
N LYS A 54 7.29 -12.91 4.97
CA LYS A 54 7.82 -13.18 6.32
C LYS A 54 6.72 -13.16 7.39
N ALA A 55 5.73 -12.30 7.24
CA ALA A 55 4.58 -12.20 8.14
C ALA A 55 3.47 -13.25 7.86
N ASN A 56 3.71 -14.22 6.96
CA ASN A 56 2.75 -15.26 6.62
C ASN A 56 2.92 -16.49 7.53
N PHE A 57 2.27 -16.47 8.69
CA PHE A 57 2.25 -17.61 9.62
C PHE A 57 0.95 -17.65 10.43
N PRO A 58 0.57 -18.84 10.98
CA PRO A 58 -0.76 -19.08 11.55
C PRO A 58 -1.20 -18.12 12.64
N LYS A 59 -0.33 -17.74 13.56
CA LYS A 59 -0.68 -16.82 14.65
C LYS A 59 -0.94 -15.39 14.12
N MET A 60 -0.28 -14.98 13.03
CA MET A 60 -0.55 -13.71 12.36
C MET A 60 -1.90 -13.72 11.63
N VAL A 61 -2.28 -14.85 11.02
CA VAL A 61 -3.64 -15.06 10.46
C VAL A 61 -4.69 -14.88 11.55
N ALA A 62 -4.46 -15.48 12.74
CA ALA A 62 -5.38 -15.32 13.86
C ALA A 62 -5.52 -13.85 14.30
N ALA A 63 -4.43 -13.08 14.30
CA ALA A 63 -4.48 -11.64 14.58
C ALA A 63 -5.30 -10.88 13.54
N ALA A 64 -5.09 -11.15 12.24
CA ALA A 64 -5.88 -10.55 11.16
C ALA A 64 -7.39 -10.88 11.32
N CYS A 65 -7.72 -12.12 11.67
CA CYS A 65 -9.10 -12.54 11.92
C CYS A 65 -9.74 -11.77 13.08
N ILE A 66 -9.01 -11.54 14.18
CA ILE A 66 -9.51 -10.73 15.31
C ILE A 66 -9.75 -9.29 14.87
N ILE A 67 -8.80 -8.72 14.13
CA ILE A 67 -8.84 -7.30 13.74
C ILE A 67 -9.96 -7.04 12.73
N ASN A 68 -10.11 -7.89 11.71
CA ASN A 68 -11.01 -7.66 10.57
C ASN A 68 -12.31 -8.47 10.61
N ASP A 69 -12.59 -9.18 11.71
CA ASP A 69 -13.80 -10.02 11.82
C ASP A 69 -13.82 -11.18 10.82
N GLY A 70 -12.69 -11.89 10.72
CA GLY A 70 -12.39 -12.93 9.74
C GLY A 70 -11.40 -12.46 8.68
N SER A 71 -10.77 -13.40 7.98
CA SER A 71 -9.81 -13.09 6.92
C SER A 71 -9.77 -14.22 5.90
N SER A 72 -9.91 -13.89 4.61
CA SER A 72 -9.55 -14.76 3.49
C SER A 72 -8.07 -14.59 3.16
N ASP A 73 -7.54 -15.38 2.24
CA ASP A 73 -6.15 -15.28 1.80
C ASP A 73 -5.82 -13.89 1.22
N ASP A 74 -6.74 -13.30 0.43
CA ASP A 74 -6.58 -11.96 -0.13
C ASP A 74 -6.63 -10.91 0.98
N ARG A 75 -7.64 -10.93 1.84
CA ARG A 75 -7.78 -10.02 2.97
C ARG A 75 -6.59 -10.11 3.93
N PHE A 76 -6.03 -11.32 4.12
CA PHE A 76 -4.81 -11.49 4.89
C PHE A 76 -3.57 -10.89 4.20
N THR A 77 -3.52 -10.95 2.88
CA THR A 77 -2.46 -10.27 2.11
C THR A 77 -2.53 -8.76 2.31
N ASP A 78 -3.73 -8.19 2.26
CA ASP A 78 -3.99 -6.76 2.45
C ASP A 78 -3.71 -6.31 3.88
N PHE A 79 -4.07 -7.12 4.88
CA PHE A 79 -3.68 -6.88 6.27
C PHE A 79 -2.16 -6.81 6.45
N ARG A 80 -1.38 -7.67 5.78
CA ARG A 80 0.09 -7.64 5.85
C ARG A 80 0.68 -6.39 5.18
N ASN A 81 0.02 -5.82 4.17
CA ASN A 81 0.38 -4.53 3.61
C ASN A 81 0.20 -3.42 4.66
N TRP A 82 -0.94 -3.38 5.34
CA TRP A 82 -1.16 -2.47 6.47
C TRP A 82 -0.11 -2.63 7.56
N LEU A 83 0.23 -3.88 7.93
CA LEU A 83 1.22 -4.16 8.97
C LEU A 83 2.60 -3.59 8.64
N ILE A 84 3.07 -3.73 7.39
CA ILE A 84 4.33 -3.13 6.93
C ILE A 84 4.31 -1.61 7.15
N MET A 85 3.21 -0.96 6.80
CA MET A 85 3.06 0.48 6.95
C MET A 85 3.01 0.95 8.41
N GLN A 86 2.88 0.05 9.39
CA GLN A 86 3.02 0.43 10.82
C GLN A 86 4.48 0.72 11.23
N GLY A 87 5.46 0.49 10.34
CA GLY A 87 6.87 0.76 10.54
C GLY A 87 7.62 -0.42 11.17
N TYR A 88 8.97 -0.30 11.17
CA TYR A 88 9.86 -1.40 11.52
C TYR A 88 9.60 -1.98 12.91
N ASP A 89 9.50 -1.11 13.93
CA ASP A 89 9.36 -1.57 15.31
C ASP A 89 8.04 -2.31 15.54
N ALA A 90 6.93 -1.76 15.01
CA ALA A 90 5.62 -2.39 15.09
C ALA A 90 5.61 -3.72 14.34
N TYR A 91 6.15 -3.75 13.13
CA TYR A 91 6.28 -4.96 12.33
C TYR A 91 7.11 -6.03 13.05
N ARG A 92 8.29 -5.68 13.57
CA ARG A 92 9.17 -6.58 14.32
C ARG A 92 8.48 -7.12 15.58
N GLN A 93 7.81 -6.26 16.35
CA GLN A 93 7.08 -6.69 17.55
C GLN A 93 5.93 -7.65 17.22
N ALA A 94 5.24 -7.44 16.11
CA ALA A 94 4.20 -8.35 15.63
C ALA A 94 4.77 -9.71 15.19
N LEU A 95 5.97 -9.75 14.62
CA LEU A 95 6.66 -11.02 14.31
C LEU A 95 7.11 -11.78 15.56
N ILE A 96 7.51 -11.08 16.65
CA ILE A 96 7.84 -11.71 17.91
C ILE A 96 6.59 -12.33 18.54
N ASP A 97 5.54 -11.56 18.64
CA ASP A 97 4.23 -11.98 19.12
C ASP A 97 3.13 -11.11 18.52
N PRO A 98 2.24 -11.63 17.67
CA PRO A 98 1.12 -10.87 17.11
C PRO A 98 0.18 -10.23 18.16
N ASP A 99 0.18 -10.71 19.40
CA ASP A 99 -0.57 -10.09 20.51
C ASP A 99 -0.04 -8.69 20.86
N ASN A 100 1.19 -8.35 20.45
CA ASN A 100 1.76 -7.01 20.61
C ASN A 100 1.08 -5.96 19.70
N LEU A 101 0.35 -6.38 18.67
CA LEU A 101 -0.48 -5.47 17.87
C LEU A 101 -1.52 -4.73 18.73
N ALA A 102 -1.88 -5.27 19.89
CA ALA A 102 -2.76 -4.60 20.84
C ALA A 102 -2.22 -3.22 21.30
N ALA A 103 -0.92 -2.95 21.19
CA ALA A 103 -0.34 -1.64 21.52
C ALA A 103 -0.59 -0.56 20.46
N LEU A 104 -0.94 -0.95 19.22
CA LEU A 104 -1.16 -0.01 18.12
C LEU A 104 -2.55 0.63 18.18
N ASN A 105 -2.69 1.79 17.54
CA ASN A 105 -4.01 2.36 17.23
C ASN A 105 -4.59 1.66 16.00
N ILE A 106 -5.35 0.59 16.21
CA ILE A 106 -5.86 -0.27 15.14
C ILE A 106 -7.21 0.27 14.64
N PRO A 107 -7.34 0.57 13.34
CA PRO A 107 -8.64 0.80 12.73
C PRO A 107 -9.33 -0.56 12.49
N PHE A 108 -9.97 -1.10 13.53
CA PHE A 108 -10.63 -2.41 13.43
C PHE A 108 -11.63 -2.45 12.28
N ARG A 109 -11.57 -3.54 11.50
CA ARG A 109 -12.32 -3.79 10.26
C ARG A 109 -11.90 -2.92 9.07
N ASP A 110 -10.79 -2.19 9.19
CA ASP A 110 -10.28 -1.28 8.15
C ASP A 110 -8.74 -1.35 8.04
N THR A 111 -8.19 -2.57 8.12
CA THR A 111 -6.76 -2.84 7.95
C THR A 111 -6.46 -3.66 6.69
N GLU A 112 -7.37 -3.70 5.72
CA GLU A 112 -7.23 -4.44 4.47
C GLU A 112 -6.77 -3.47 3.36
N TRP A 113 -5.47 -3.14 3.38
CA TRP A 113 -4.89 -2.15 2.47
C TRP A 113 -4.41 -2.80 1.18
N MET A 114 -5.36 -3.04 0.28
CA MET A 114 -5.14 -3.69 -1.01
C MET A 114 -4.20 -2.89 -1.91
N GLY A 115 -4.36 -1.57 -1.95
CA GLY A 115 -3.64 -0.70 -2.88
C GLY A 115 -2.17 -0.50 -2.54
N CYS A 116 -1.78 -0.56 -1.26
CA CYS A 116 -0.40 -0.30 -0.84
C CYS A 116 0.60 -1.32 -1.42
N GLY A 117 0.18 -2.57 -1.61
CA GLY A 117 1.03 -3.61 -2.19
C GLY A 117 1.38 -3.41 -3.68
N ASN A 118 0.69 -2.50 -4.37
CA ASN A 118 0.86 -2.26 -5.81
C ASN A 118 1.51 -0.90 -6.12
N VAL A 119 1.89 -0.11 -5.12
CA VAL A 119 2.36 1.27 -5.35
C VAL A 119 3.67 1.31 -6.14
N ALA A 120 4.57 0.33 -5.98
CA ALA A 120 5.78 0.24 -6.79
C ALA A 120 5.46 0.05 -8.29
N TRP A 121 4.46 -0.77 -8.60
CA TRP A 121 3.94 -0.93 -9.96
C TRP A 121 3.37 0.39 -10.52
N TYR A 122 2.58 1.11 -9.75
CA TYR A 122 2.06 2.42 -10.16
C TYR A 122 3.18 3.45 -10.35
N ALA A 123 4.21 3.45 -9.49
CA ALA A 123 5.35 4.35 -9.61
C ALA A 123 6.15 4.06 -10.89
N TYR A 124 6.42 2.79 -11.21
CA TYR A 124 7.06 2.42 -12.47
C TYR A 124 6.23 2.86 -13.68
N ALA A 125 4.94 2.54 -13.69
CA ALA A 125 4.04 2.95 -14.77
C ALA A 125 3.99 4.47 -14.92
N GLY A 126 3.99 5.22 -13.80
CA GLY A 126 4.07 6.67 -13.79
C GLY A 126 5.34 7.20 -14.42
N GLN A 127 6.51 6.64 -14.11
CA GLN A 127 7.78 7.01 -14.75
C GLN A 127 7.74 6.82 -16.28
N GLN A 128 7.21 5.69 -16.74
CA GLN A 128 7.08 5.39 -18.17
C GLN A 128 6.08 6.34 -18.85
N LEU A 129 4.94 6.60 -18.21
CA LEU A 129 3.92 7.50 -18.72
C LEU A 129 4.41 8.93 -18.83
N HIS A 130 5.20 9.43 -17.87
CA HIS A 130 5.81 10.75 -17.98
C HIS A 130 6.66 10.88 -19.23
N THR A 131 7.57 9.92 -19.44
CA THR A 131 8.40 9.89 -20.66
C THR A 131 7.55 9.81 -21.93
N TYR A 132 6.49 9.02 -21.94
CA TYR A 132 5.57 8.91 -23.06
C TYR A 132 4.84 10.23 -23.34
N PHE A 133 4.30 10.88 -22.32
CA PHE A 133 3.60 12.15 -22.47
C PHE A 133 4.50 13.25 -23.04
N GLU A 134 5.76 13.29 -22.60
CA GLU A 134 6.74 14.27 -23.11
C GLU A 134 7.14 13.94 -24.56
N LYS A 135 7.49 12.69 -24.84
CA LYS A 135 7.97 12.24 -26.16
C LYS A 135 6.92 12.43 -27.26
N GLU A 136 5.65 12.15 -26.98
CA GLU A 136 4.55 12.28 -27.93
C GLU A 136 3.94 13.68 -27.94
N GLU A 137 4.55 14.67 -27.32
CA GLU A 137 4.05 16.06 -27.21
C GLU A 137 2.62 16.16 -26.59
N ILE A 138 2.18 15.13 -25.91
CA ILE A 138 0.85 15.08 -25.28
C ILE A 138 0.77 16.13 -24.19
N ALA A 139 1.82 16.28 -23.39
CA ALA A 139 1.90 17.28 -22.35
C ALA A 139 1.61 18.69 -22.92
N ALA A 140 2.28 19.08 -24.01
CA ALA A 140 2.08 20.37 -24.65
C ALA A 140 0.64 20.57 -25.15
N LYS A 141 -0.01 19.51 -25.63
CA LYS A 141 -1.44 19.55 -26.04
C LYS A 141 -2.36 19.76 -24.85
N LEU A 142 -2.13 19.04 -23.74
CA LEU A 142 -2.93 19.15 -22.52
C LEU A 142 -2.75 20.53 -21.86
N PHE A 143 -1.52 21.06 -21.76
CA PHE A 143 -1.27 22.42 -21.24
C PHE A 143 -2.01 23.50 -22.03
N ARG A 144 -2.05 23.39 -23.36
CA ARG A 144 -2.80 24.34 -24.21
C ARG A 144 -4.31 24.21 -24.02
N LYS A 145 -4.83 23.00 -23.82
CA LYS A 145 -6.26 22.73 -23.71
C LYS A 145 -6.82 23.07 -22.32
N TYR A 146 -6.02 22.86 -21.27
CA TYR A 146 -6.44 23.03 -19.86
C TYR A 146 -5.52 24.01 -19.08
N PRO A 147 -5.33 25.28 -19.56
CA PRO A 147 -4.38 26.20 -18.97
C PRO A 147 -4.75 26.66 -17.54
N ALA A 148 -6.02 26.51 -17.15
CA ALA A 148 -6.46 26.80 -15.79
C ALA A 148 -6.08 25.71 -14.80
N LEU A 149 -6.03 24.46 -15.24
CA LEU A 149 -5.74 23.28 -14.41
C LEU A 149 -4.26 22.87 -14.44
N LEU A 150 -3.61 23.01 -15.59
CA LEU A 150 -2.22 22.58 -15.82
C LEU A 150 -1.34 23.81 -16.02
N LYS A 151 -0.66 24.25 -14.96
CA LYS A 151 0.27 25.39 -14.96
C LYS A 151 1.73 24.97 -14.96
N SER A 152 1.99 23.70 -14.60
CA SER A 152 3.34 23.16 -14.46
C SER A 152 3.35 21.67 -14.76
N SER A 153 4.54 21.10 -15.02
CA SER A 153 4.72 19.66 -15.14
C SER A 153 4.29 18.92 -13.86
N ALA A 154 4.36 19.57 -12.70
CA ALA A 154 3.88 18.99 -11.44
C ALA A 154 2.36 18.78 -11.44
N ASP A 155 1.58 19.70 -12.04
CA ASP A 155 0.12 19.53 -12.15
C ASP A 155 -0.24 18.35 -13.04
N LEU A 156 0.47 18.19 -14.17
CA LEU A 156 0.29 17.04 -15.04
C LEU A 156 0.69 15.73 -14.35
N HIS A 157 1.82 15.74 -13.63
CA HIS A 157 2.23 14.60 -12.82
C HIS A 157 1.14 14.22 -11.81
N GLN A 158 0.57 15.20 -11.14
CA GLN A 158 -0.51 14.96 -10.19
C GLN A 158 -1.76 14.38 -10.86
N ALA A 159 -2.12 14.86 -12.05
CA ALA A 159 -3.26 14.31 -12.81
C ALA A 159 -3.04 12.85 -13.20
N ILE A 160 -1.83 12.49 -13.67
CA ILE A 160 -1.45 11.11 -13.98
C ILE A 160 -1.49 10.24 -12.72
N MET A 161 -0.93 10.72 -11.61
CA MET A 161 -0.91 10.03 -10.33
C MET A 161 -2.33 9.77 -9.81
N GLN A 162 -3.19 10.78 -9.84
CA GLN A 162 -4.58 10.65 -9.40
C GLN A 162 -5.33 9.58 -10.20
N GLU A 163 -5.12 9.53 -11.52
CA GLU A 163 -5.77 8.52 -12.35
C GLU A 163 -5.24 7.11 -12.08
N GLN A 164 -3.96 6.95 -11.77
CA GLN A 164 -3.38 5.65 -11.44
C GLN A 164 -3.75 5.15 -10.03
N LEU A 165 -3.82 6.04 -9.04
CA LEU A 165 -4.04 5.66 -7.64
C LEU A 165 -5.51 5.74 -7.22
N ALA A 166 -6.33 6.52 -7.93
CA ALA A 166 -7.73 6.66 -7.59
C ALA A 166 -8.49 5.38 -7.90
N PRO A 167 -9.19 4.79 -6.95
CA PRO A 167 -10.22 3.82 -7.26
C PRO A 167 -11.30 4.53 -8.10
N HIS A 168 -11.80 3.88 -9.09
CA HIS A 168 -12.70 4.28 -10.19
C HIS A 168 -13.88 5.25 -9.91
N ARG A 169 -13.92 6.05 -8.83
CA ARG A 169 -15.13 6.75 -8.37
C ARG A 169 -14.95 8.09 -7.67
N ALA A 170 -13.96 8.90 -7.98
CA ALA A 170 -14.08 10.29 -7.56
C ALA A 170 -15.16 10.95 -8.43
N GLN A 171 -16.30 11.30 -7.84
CA GLN A 171 -17.29 12.16 -8.48
C GLN A 171 -16.71 13.57 -8.47
N GLU A 172 -16.07 13.93 -9.56
CA GLU A 172 -15.64 15.30 -9.77
C GLU A 172 -16.83 16.14 -10.21
N THR A 173 -17.10 17.20 -9.47
CA THR A 173 -18.21 18.12 -9.75
C THR A 173 -17.84 19.18 -10.80
N GLU A 174 -16.55 19.35 -11.13
CA GLU A 174 -16.07 20.31 -12.11
C GLU A 174 -15.83 19.66 -13.48
N TRP A 175 -16.56 20.12 -14.48
CA TRP A 175 -16.56 19.60 -15.84
C TRP A 175 -15.14 19.58 -16.46
N GLU A 176 -14.35 20.65 -16.33
CA GLU A 176 -12.99 20.73 -16.90
C GLU A 176 -12.05 19.67 -16.29
N ARG A 177 -12.12 19.43 -14.98
CA ARG A 177 -11.34 18.39 -14.31
C ARG A 177 -11.72 17.01 -14.78
N GLN A 178 -13.02 16.76 -14.93
CA GLN A 178 -13.52 15.48 -15.44
C GLN A 178 -13.04 15.23 -16.88
N MET A 179 -13.04 16.26 -17.73
CA MET A 179 -12.55 16.14 -19.10
C MET A 179 -11.04 15.90 -19.16
N LEU A 180 -10.24 16.63 -18.38
CA LEU A 180 -8.79 16.39 -18.27
C LEU A 180 -8.51 14.96 -17.81
N ARG A 181 -9.20 14.49 -16.77
CA ARG A 181 -9.08 13.15 -16.26
C ARG A 181 -9.39 12.10 -17.33
N THR A 182 -10.47 12.27 -18.08
CA THR A 182 -10.85 11.36 -19.16
C THR A 182 -9.77 11.28 -20.24
N GLU A 183 -9.14 12.41 -20.59
CA GLU A 183 -8.06 12.43 -21.56
C GLU A 183 -6.77 11.78 -21.03
N VAL A 184 -6.39 12.07 -19.80
CA VAL A 184 -5.24 11.41 -19.15
C VAL A 184 -5.46 9.90 -19.12
N LYS A 185 -6.63 9.45 -18.70
CA LYS A 185 -6.99 8.03 -18.70
C LYS A 185 -6.90 7.40 -20.09
N HIS A 186 -7.43 8.06 -21.11
CA HIS A 186 -7.33 7.61 -22.49
C HIS A 186 -5.86 7.41 -22.93
N TYR A 187 -4.98 8.37 -22.64
CA TYR A 187 -3.57 8.25 -22.99
C TYR A 187 -2.88 7.11 -22.22
N ILE A 188 -3.24 6.90 -20.94
CA ILE A 188 -2.77 5.76 -20.16
C ILE A 188 -3.18 4.44 -20.81
N GLU A 189 -4.42 4.32 -21.23
CA GLU A 189 -4.97 3.11 -21.87
C GLU A 189 -4.31 2.84 -23.23
N VAL A 190 -4.18 3.84 -24.09
CA VAL A 190 -3.61 3.64 -25.44
C VAL A 190 -2.10 3.44 -25.45
N SER A 191 -1.39 3.94 -24.44
CA SER A 191 0.06 3.75 -24.33
C SER A 191 0.44 2.30 -24.04
N GLY A 192 -0.42 1.53 -23.38
CA GLY A 192 -0.13 0.18 -22.90
C GLY A 192 0.96 0.09 -21.83
N LEU A 193 1.61 1.21 -21.48
CA LEU A 193 2.79 1.25 -20.60
C LEU A 193 2.46 0.91 -19.14
N ALA A 194 1.21 1.07 -18.72
CA ALA A 194 0.77 0.68 -17.39
C ALA A 194 0.96 -0.84 -17.12
N TYR A 195 1.00 -1.66 -18.16
CA TYR A 195 1.17 -3.12 -18.05
C TYR A 195 2.62 -3.59 -18.23
N SER A 196 3.54 -2.71 -18.59
CA SER A 196 4.95 -3.08 -18.86
C SER A 196 5.74 -3.48 -17.61
N TYR A 197 5.22 -3.20 -16.40
CA TYR A 197 5.90 -3.54 -15.15
C TYR A 197 6.08 -5.05 -14.96
N ASN A 198 5.10 -5.85 -15.34
CA ASN A 198 5.20 -7.30 -15.19
C ASN A 198 6.36 -7.88 -16.03
N GLU A 199 6.57 -7.34 -17.24
CA GLU A 199 7.71 -7.72 -18.09
C GLU A 199 9.02 -7.24 -17.49
N PHE A 200 9.09 -5.99 -17.05
CA PHE A 200 10.26 -5.44 -16.38
C PHE A 200 10.61 -6.24 -15.12
N TYR A 201 9.61 -6.54 -14.27
CA TYR A 201 9.78 -7.36 -13.08
C TYR A 201 10.31 -8.76 -13.43
N ALA A 202 9.69 -9.45 -14.38
CA ALA A 202 10.09 -10.79 -14.79
C ALA A 202 11.53 -10.86 -15.33
N GLN A 203 11.96 -9.82 -16.06
CA GLN A 203 13.30 -9.74 -16.64
C GLN A 203 14.40 -9.36 -15.65
N ASN A 204 14.05 -8.62 -14.58
CA ASN A 204 15.01 -8.02 -13.64
C ASN A 204 14.89 -8.55 -12.20
N THR A 205 13.92 -9.42 -11.92
CA THR A 205 13.81 -10.06 -10.60
C THR A 205 15.07 -10.89 -10.33
N PRO A 206 15.66 -10.78 -9.12
CA PRO A 206 16.82 -11.57 -8.76
C PRO A 206 16.60 -13.07 -8.94
N ASP A 207 17.60 -13.78 -9.39
CA ASP A 207 17.59 -15.24 -9.37
C ASP A 207 17.48 -15.78 -7.93
N LYS A 208 17.33 -17.10 -7.78
CA LYS A 208 17.12 -17.70 -6.47
C LYS A 208 18.23 -17.38 -5.47
N VAL A 209 19.50 -17.37 -5.89
CA VAL A 209 20.65 -17.11 -5.01
C VAL A 209 20.67 -15.65 -4.57
N ALA A 210 20.49 -14.73 -5.53
CA ALA A 210 20.42 -13.30 -5.23
C ALA A 210 19.20 -12.96 -4.37
N TRP A 211 18.07 -13.66 -4.56
CA TRP A 211 16.89 -13.54 -3.73
C TRP A 211 17.13 -14.01 -2.28
N GLU A 212 17.77 -15.17 -2.09
CA GLU A 212 18.12 -15.68 -0.76
C GLU A 212 19.10 -14.74 -0.04
N THR A 213 20.07 -14.16 -0.77
CA THR A 213 20.99 -13.16 -0.23
C THR A 213 20.26 -11.89 0.20
N LEU A 214 19.37 -11.37 -0.65
CA LEU A 214 18.54 -10.21 -0.31
C LEU A 214 17.70 -10.47 0.94
N GLN A 215 17.05 -11.62 1.03
CA GLN A 215 16.26 -11.99 2.20
C GLN A 215 17.10 -12.13 3.47
N SER A 216 18.31 -12.66 3.36
CA SER A 216 19.26 -12.73 4.50
C SER A 216 19.54 -11.35 5.07
N ASP A 217 19.82 -10.37 4.21
CA ASP A 217 20.06 -8.98 4.62
C ASP A 217 18.79 -8.32 5.20
N LEU A 218 17.66 -8.46 4.52
CA LEU A 218 16.38 -7.89 4.97
C LEU A 218 15.93 -8.44 6.32
N PHE A 219 16.26 -9.71 6.63
CA PHE A 219 15.78 -10.40 7.81
C PHE A 219 16.82 -10.53 8.93
N SER A 220 18.03 -9.97 8.75
CA SER A 220 19.13 -10.10 9.69
C SER A 220 18.77 -9.71 11.13
N ASN A 221 17.90 -8.73 11.31
CA ASN A 221 17.44 -8.22 12.60
C ASN A 221 16.03 -8.66 12.99
N LEU A 222 15.43 -9.61 12.25
CA LEU A 222 14.09 -10.09 12.50
C LEU A 222 14.08 -11.44 13.21
N PRO A 223 13.04 -11.73 14.01
CA PRO A 223 12.95 -12.99 14.73
C PRO A 223 12.77 -14.17 13.77
N GLN A 224 13.23 -15.33 14.19
CA GLN A 224 12.91 -16.60 13.55
C GLN A 224 11.45 -16.96 13.84
N ILE A 225 10.67 -17.19 12.78
CA ILE A 225 9.27 -17.64 12.91
C ILE A 225 9.29 -19.15 13.07
N LYS A 226 8.74 -19.64 14.17
CA LYS A 226 8.57 -21.08 14.39
C LYS A 226 7.37 -21.60 13.60
N ALA A 227 7.49 -22.81 13.06
CA ALA A 227 6.37 -23.49 12.45
C ALA A 227 5.32 -23.84 13.54
N GLU A 228 4.13 -23.29 13.41
CA GLU A 228 3.02 -23.49 14.34
C GLU A 228 1.78 -23.96 13.56
N ARG A 229 0.86 -24.62 14.27
CA ARG A 229 -0.45 -24.91 13.72
C ARG A 229 -1.39 -23.72 13.92
N MET A 230 -2.40 -23.61 13.05
CA MET A 230 -3.45 -22.62 13.23
C MET A 230 -4.11 -22.76 14.60
N PRO A 231 -4.15 -21.70 15.43
CA PRO A 231 -4.80 -21.75 16.74
C PRO A 231 -6.31 -22.03 16.61
N GLN A 232 -6.85 -22.85 17.52
CA GLN A 232 -8.29 -23.09 17.57
C GLN A 232 -9.05 -22.00 18.34
N ASP A 233 -8.41 -21.42 19.36
CA ASP A 233 -8.99 -20.36 20.18
C ASP A 233 -8.08 -19.12 20.19
N PHE A 234 -8.52 -18.09 19.46
CA PHE A 234 -7.77 -16.85 19.31
C PHE A 234 -7.72 -16.05 20.61
N SER A 235 -8.73 -16.18 21.47
CA SER A 235 -8.77 -15.46 22.76
C SER A 235 -7.69 -15.93 23.72
N VAL A 236 -7.30 -17.20 23.62
CA VAL A 236 -6.24 -17.81 24.43
C VAL A 236 -4.85 -17.42 23.94
N VAL A 237 -4.64 -17.44 22.62
CA VAL A 237 -3.30 -17.21 22.03
C VAL A 237 -2.98 -15.73 21.79
N LEU A 238 -4.00 -14.85 21.73
CA LEU A 238 -3.90 -13.43 21.51
C LEU A 238 -4.77 -12.63 22.51
N PRO A 239 -4.56 -12.80 23.83
CA PRO A 239 -5.49 -12.32 24.83
C PRO A 239 -5.56 -10.79 24.94
N LYS A 240 -4.48 -10.06 24.66
CA LYS A 240 -4.47 -8.59 24.69
C LYS A 240 -5.24 -8.03 23.49
N LEU A 241 -4.97 -8.57 22.30
CA LEU A 241 -5.62 -8.16 21.07
C LEU A 241 -7.12 -8.48 21.11
N TRP A 242 -7.47 -9.67 21.61
CA TRP A 242 -8.86 -10.07 21.81
C TRP A 242 -9.62 -9.11 22.74
N ARG A 243 -9.06 -8.79 23.92
CA ARG A 243 -9.67 -7.83 24.85
C ARG A 243 -9.82 -6.45 24.25
N LYS A 244 -8.81 -5.98 23.50
CA LYS A 244 -8.87 -4.69 22.82
C LYS A 244 -10.02 -4.66 21.78
N ARG A 245 -10.20 -5.73 21.01
CA ARG A 245 -11.29 -5.87 20.07
C ARG A 245 -12.64 -5.86 20.77
N GLN A 246 -12.80 -6.62 21.84
CA GLN A 246 -14.07 -6.63 22.61
C GLN A 246 -14.40 -5.25 23.18
N ALA A 247 -13.42 -4.52 23.69
CA ALA A 247 -13.62 -3.16 24.17
C ALA A 247 -14.12 -2.23 23.06
N TRP A 248 -13.51 -2.31 21.88
CA TRP A 248 -13.92 -1.53 20.70
C TRP A 248 -15.35 -1.88 20.24
N ASP A 249 -15.71 -3.15 20.18
CA ASP A 249 -17.07 -3.60 19.83
C ASP A 249 -18.10 -3.10 20.85
N ALA A 250 -17.77 -3.14 22.15
CA ALA A 250 -18.64 -2.67 23.23
C ALA A 250 -18.89 -1.15 23.19
N GLU A 251 -17.90 -0.36 22.78
CA GLU A 251 -18.05 1.09 22.60
C GLU A 251 -18.97 1.42 21.42
N ARG A 252 -18.88 0.68 20.34
CA ARG A 252 -19.73 0.88 19.13
C ARG A 252 -21.19 0.52 19.40
N THR A 253 -21.44 -0.49 20.20
CA THR A 253 -22.83 -0.88 20.57
C THR A 253 -23.49 0.14 21.48
N LYS A 254 -22.73 0.93 22.22
CA LYS A 254 -23.23 2.01 23.09
C LYS A 254 -23.57 3.30 22.32
N ARG A 255 -23.01 3.54 21.15
CA ARG A 255 -23.35 4.69 20.30
C ARG A 255 -24.73 4.47 19.71
N PRO A 256 -25.74 5.37 19.97
CA PRO A 256 -27.05 5.22 19.35
C PRO A 256 -26.90 5.19 17.84
N ARG A 257 -27.52 4.20 17.16
CA ARG A 257 -27.63 4.21 15.72
C ARG A 257 -28.39 5.48 15.33
N TYR A 258 -27.72 6.46 14.78
CA TYR A 258 -28.39 7.59 14.16
C TYR A 258 -29.26 7.03 13.01
N ARG A 259 -30.58 6.93 13.25
CA ARG A 259 -31.61 6.74 12.24
C ARG A 259 -31.78 8.07 11.51
N GLY A 260 -31.08 8.25 10.45
CA GLY A 260 -31.20 9.38 9.54
C GLY A 260 -30.26 9.15 8.38
N GLU A 261 -30.83 8.62 7.38
CA GLU A 261 -31.19 9.12 6.08
C GLU A 261 -31.66 7.98 5.18
N GLU A 262 -32.89 7.56 5.39
CA GLU A 262 -33.74 7.11 4.29
C GLU A 262 -34.55 8.34 3.85
N ARG A 263 -34.11 8.99 2.74
CA ARG A 263 -34.98 9.69 1.79
C ARG A 263 -34.23 9.97 0.49
#